data_d491a4c02d5b2b404fb41d6e7f512914
#
_entry.id   d491a4c02d5b2b404fb41d6e7f512914
#
_cell.length_a   1.000
_cell.length_b   1.000
_cell.length_c   1.000
_cell.angle_alpha   90.00
_cell.angle_beta   90.00
_cell.angle_gamma   90.00
#
_symmetry.space_group_name_H-M   'P 1'
#
loop_
_entity.id
_entity.type
_entity.pdbx_description
1 polymer ?
#
loop_
_entity_poly.entity_id
_entity_poly.type
_entity_poly.pdbx_seq_one_letter_code
_entity_poly.pdbx_strand_id
1 'polypeptide(L)'
;MIDCYTWPTPNGHKIHIMLEETGLEYNVHAINIGEGEQFKPDFLKISPNNKMPAIIDRDGPQGKEISVFETGAILVYLGRKTGQFLPDEASEPHEYFDVMQWLMFQMGGVGPMLGQSHHFNDYARKRMPVEAIQYGIDRYVNEANRIYGVLERRLADHEWVAAGRYSIADMAIFPWLRDPKRQGVEIDEYPGVKRWRDAIWARPQVIKALDVLKDSGRKGAHTDKQWEIMYGKTQRTQGTSAS
;
A
#
# COMPACT_ATOMS: atom_id res chain seq x y z
N MET A 1 -3.49 -7.53 -21.18
CA MET A 1 -2.97 -6.17 -20.80
C MET A 1 -3.76 -5.65 -19.63
N ILE A 2 -3.08 -5.06 -18.63
CA ILE A 2 -3.69 -4.55 -17.39
C ILE A 2 -3.69 -3.02 -17.40
N ASP A 3 -4.84 -2.41 -17.12
CA ASP A 3 -4.94 -0.98 -16.84
C ASP A 3 -4.84 -0.76 -15.34
N CYS A 4 -3.79 -0.07 -14.87
CA CYS A 4 -3.51 0.21 -13.45
C CYS A 4 -3.85 1.66 -13.12
N TYR A 5 -4.91 1.86 -12.36
CA TYR A 5 -5.39 3.17 -11.88
C TYR A 5 -4.75 3.46 -10.53
N THR A 6 -3.80 4.39 -10.47
CA THR A 6 -2.87 4.48 -9.34
C THR A 6 -2.36 5.89 -9.08
N TRP A 7 -1.66 6.06 -7.95
CA TRP A 7 -0.91 7.24 -7.57
C TRP A 7 0.35 6.82 -6.78
N PRO A 8 1.47 7.58 -6.79
CA PRO A 8 2.72 7.19 -6.13
C PRO A 8 2.63 7.34 -4.60
N THR A 9 1.89 6.46 -3.99
CA THR A 9 1.70 6.28 -2.55
C THR A 9 2.16 4.89 -2.12
N PRO A 10 2.33 4.62 -0.82
CA PRO A 10 2.65 3.26 -0.39
C PRO A 10 1.69 2.20 -0.93
N ASN A 11 0.39 2.50 -1.05
CA ASN A 11 -0.58 1.55 -1.60
C ASN A 11 -0.44 1.36 -3.12
N GLY A 12 -0.18 2.44 -3.89
CA GLY A 12 0.09 2.34 -5.33
C GLY A 12 1.34 1.49 -5.60
N HIS A 13 2.40 1.74 -4.83
CA HIS A 13 3.67 1.01 -5.00
C HIS A 13 3.55 -0.50 -4.77
N LYS A 14 2.61 -1.00 -3.95
CA LYS A 14 2.36 -2.45 -3.81
C LYS A 14 2.08 -3.10 -5.17
N ILE A 15 1.21 -2.47 -5.95
CA ILE A 15 0.78 -3.00 -7.23
C ILE A 15 1.82 -2.76 -8.32
N HIS A 16 2.50 -1.61 -8.30
CA HIS A 16 3.63 -1.37 -9.20
C HIS A 16 4.72 -2.43 -9.01
N ILE A 17 5.07 -2.77 -7.75
CA ILE A 17 6.05 -3.81 -7.45
C ILE A 17 5.59 -5.16 -8.02
N MET A 18 4.35 -5.56 -7.78
CA MET A 18 3.83 -6.83 -8.29
C MET A 18 3.85 -6.89 -9.81
N LEU A 19 3.45 -5.82 -10.50
CA LEU A 19 3.45 -5.76 -11.97
C LEU A 19 4.87 -5.85 -12.55
N GLU A 20 5.82 -5.10 -11.98
CA GLU A 20 7.21 -5.15 -12.42
C GLU A 20 7.90 -6.49 -12.10
N GLU A 21 7.66 -7.06 -10.93
CA GLU A 21 8.24 -8.36 -10.53
C GLU A 21 7.70 -9.52 -11.38
N THR A 22 6.45 -9.46 -11.80
CA THR A 22 5.85 -10.50 -12.67
C THR A 22 6.13 -10.28 -14.16
N GLY A 23 6.60 -9.11 -14.55
CA GLY A 23 6.81 -8.74 -15.95
C GLY A 23 5.53 -8.60 -16.77
N LEU A 24 4.38 -8.43 -16.11
CA LEU A 24 3.11 -8.19 -16.78
C LEU A 24 3.10 -6.84 -17.49
N GLU A 25 2.63 -6.80 -18.74
CA GLU A 25 2.42 -5.55 -19.46
C GLU A 25 1.21 -4.78 -18.88
N TYR A 26 1.41 -3.49 -18.59
CA TYR A 26 0.37 -2.64 -18.04
C TYR A 26 0.44 -1.20 -18.51
N ASN A 27 -0.73 -0.53 -18.51
CA ASN A 27 -0.86 0.90 -18.70
C ASN A 27 -1.07 1.59 -17.34
N VAL A 28 -0.45 2.75 -17.15
CA VAL A 28 -0.60 3.56 -15.95
C VAL A 28 -1.65 4.65 -16.20
N HIS A 29 -2.70 4.64 -15.38
CA HIS A 29 -3.72 5.69 -15.32
C HIS A 29 -3.58 6.43 -14.00
N ALA A 30 -3.07 7.66 -14.05
CA ALA A 30 -2.85 8.47 -12.87
C ALA A 30 -4.19 8.92 -12.27
N ILE A 31 -4.37 8.70 -10.96
CA ILE A 31 -5.52 9.17 -10.17
C ILE A 31 -5.00 10.16 -9.14
N ASN A 32 -5.02 11.44 -9.47
CA ASN A 32 -4.53 12.48 -8.57
C ASN A 32 -5.48 12.68 -7.38
N ILE A 33 -5.15 12.04 -6.26
CA ILE A 33 -5.96 12.10 -5.04
C ILE A 33 -5.98 13.49 -4.39
N GLY A 34 -5.00 14.34 -4.68
CA GLY A 34 -4.99 15.73 -4.23
C GLY A 34 -5.96 16.64 -4.98
N GLU A 35 -6.38 16.24 -6.18
CA GLU A 35 -7.37 16.96 -7.00
C GLU A 35 -8.77 16.32 -6.96
N GLY A 36 -8.96 15.24 -6.19
CA GLY A 36 -10.26 14.61 -6.02
C GLY A 36 -10.64 13.63 -7.14
N GLU A 37 -9.70 13.20 -7.97
CA GLU A 37 -9.99 12.31 -9.10
C GLU A 37 -10.54 10.94 -8.68
N GLN A 38 -10.26 10.49 -7.45
CA GLN A 38 -10.83 9.28 -6.88
C GLN A 38 -12.36 9.33 -6.69
N PHE A 39 -12.96 10.50 -6.78
CA PHE A 39 -14.41 10.70 -6.67
C PHE A 39 -15.12 10.82 -8.03
N LYS A 40 -14.38 10.80 -9.14
CA LYS A 40 -14.97 10.86 -10.48
C LYS A 40 -15.84 9.63 -10.73
N PRO A 41 -17.03 9.77 -11.35
CA PRO A 41 -17.97 8.65 -11.58
C PRO A 41 -17.33 7.44 -12.28
N ASP A 42 -16.44 7.68 -13.25
CA ASP A 42 -15.80 6.59 -13.97
C ASP A 42 -14.83 5.80 -13.10
N PHE A 43 -14.12 6.46 -12.18
CA PHE A 43 -13.28 5.75 -11.23
C PHE A 43 -14.11 4.99 -10.18
N LEU A 44 -15.25 5.54 -9.74
CA LEU A 44 -16.15 4.88 -8.79
C LEU A 44 -16.75 3.57 -9.33
N LYS A 45 -16.90 3.44 -10.66
CA LYS A 45 -17.34 2.18 -11.29
C LYS A 45 -16.33 1.03 -11.07
N ILE A 46 -15.03 1.35 -10.98
CA ILE A 46 -13.96 0.36 -10.82
C ILE A 46 -13.47 0.25 -9.37
N SER A 47 -13.64 1.30 -8.56
CA SER A 47 -13.32 1.32 -7.14
C SER A 47 -14.42 2.03 -6.34
N PRO A 48 -15.47 1.31 -5.94
CA PRO A 48 -16.62 1.91 -5.21
C PRO A 48 -16.23 2.48 -3.85
N ASN A 49 -15.07 2.07 -3.31
CA ASN A 49 -14.49 2.62 -2.07
C ASN A 49 -13.78 3.98 -2.30
N ASN A 50 -13.78 4.52 -3.52
CA ASN A 50 -13.06 5.74 -3.91
C ASN A 50 -11.59 5.79 -3.46
N LYS A 51 -10.92 4.65 -3.46
CA LYS A 51 -9.50 4.50 -3.12
C LYS A 51 -8.74 3.90 -4.29
N MET A 52 -7.57 4.47 -4.57
CA MET A 52 -6.60 3.85 -5.46
C MET A 52 -5.63 2.96 -4.66
N PRO A 53 -4.97 1.99 -5.28
CA PRO A 53 -5.08 1.58 -6.66
C PRO A 53 -6.28 0.65 -6.93
N ALA A 54 -6.65 0.58 -8.22
CA ALA A 54 -7.53 -0.43 -8.78
C ALA A 54 -6.97 -0.87 -10.12
N ILE A 55 -7.33 -2.06 -10.59
CA ILE A 55 -6.93 -2.54 -11.91
C ILE A 55 -8.14 -2.97 -12.74
N ILE A 56 -8.01 -2.88 -14.06
CA ILE A 56 -8.85 -3.59 -15.01
C ILE A 56 -7.94 -4.56 -15.79
N ASP A 57 -8.21 -5.84 -15.70
CA ASP A 57 -7.54 -6.83 -16.53
C ASP A 57 -8.44 -7.18 -17.73
N ARG A 58 -7.95 -6.85 -18.94
CA ARG A 58 -8.68 -7.09 -20.20
C ARG A 58 -8.74 -8.57 -20.57
N ASP A 59 -7.82 -9.38 -20.02
CA ASP A 59 -7.75 -10.81 -20.20
C ASP A 59 -7.82 -11.53 -18.84
N GLY A 60 -8.96 -11.35 -18.18
CA GLY A 60 -9.25 -11.95 -16.89
C GLY A 60 -9.73 -13.39 -16.96
N PRO A 61 -10.30 -13.93 -15.88
CA PRO A 61 -10.78 -15.30 -15.83
C PRO A 61 -11.76 -15.63 -16.96
N GLN A 62 -11.58 -16.79 -17.60
CA GLN A 62 -12.39 -17.24 -18.73
C GLN A 62 -12.31 -16.30 -19.97
N GLY A 63 -11.21 -15.53 -20.10
CA GLY A 63 -11.05 -14.55 -21.19
C GLY A 63 -11.97 -13.34 -21.08
N LYS A 64 -12.52 -13.07 -19.91
CA LYS A 64 -13.43 -11.93 -19.68
C LYS A 64 -12.72 -10.84 -18.90
N GLU A 65 -13.01 -9.59 -19.26
CA GLU A 65 -12.55 -8.44 -18.48
C GLU A 65 -13.00 -8.51 -17.02
N ILE A 66 -12.11 -8.13 -16.10
CA ILE A 66 -12.40 -8.02 -14.68
C ILE A 66 -11.82 -6.73 -14.10
N SER A 67 -12.59 -6.06 -13.26
CA SER A 67 -12.12 -4.97 -12.41
C SER A 67 -11.86 -5.48 -10.99
N VAL A 68 -10.72 -5.13 -10.42
CA VAL A 68 -10.34 -5.51 -9.06
C VAL A 68 -9.86 -4.28 -8.29
N PHE A 69 -10.46 -4.02 -7.14
CA PHE A 69 -10.01 -3.02 -6.16
C PHE A 69 -9.58 -3.72 -4.87
N GLU A 70 -9.03 -3.00 -3.90
CA GLU A 70 -8.30 -3.47 -2.71
C GLU A 70 -6.94 -4.10 -3.04
N THR A 71 -5.87 -3.51 -2.49
CA THR A 71 -4.50 -3.93 -2.81
C THR A 71 -4.23 -5.39 -2.47
N GLY A 72 -4.81 -5.92 -1.38
CA GLY A 72 -4.69 -7.33 -1.03
C GLY A 72 -5.35 -8.24 -2.05
N ALA A 73 -6.57 -7.88 -2.51
CA ALA A 73 -7.29 -8.64 -3.53
C ALA A 73 -6.56 -8.61 -4.88
N ILE A 74 -6.02 -7.44 -5.27
CA ILE A 74 -5.23 -7.29 -6.50
C ILE A 74 -3.96 -8.16 -6.43
N LEU A 75 -3.24 -8.16 -5.32
CA LEU A 75 -2.04 -8.98 -5.15
C LEU A 75 -2.34 -10.48 -5.25
N VAL A 76 -3.41 -10.95 -4.59
CA VAL A 76 -3.86 -12.35 -4.68
C VAL A 76 -4.28 -12.69 -6.10
N TYR A 77 -5.04 -11.81 -6.76
CA TYR A 77 -5.46 -12.00 -8.14
C TYR A 77 -4.26 -12.15 -9.09
N LEU A 78 -3.29 -11.23 -9.02
CA LEU A 78 -2.11 -11.26 -9.88
C LEU A 78 -1.19 -12.45 -9.55
N GLY A 79 -1.06 -12.82 -8.28
CA GLY A 79 -0.33 -14.01 -7.85
C GLY A 79 -0.94 -15.30 -8.43
N ARG A 80 -2.27 -15.45 -8.38
CA ARG A 80 -2.99 -16.58 -9.00
C ARG A 80 -2.90 -16.57 -10.52
N LYS A 81 -3.03 -15.40 -11.15
CA LYS A 81 -2.93 -15.25 -12.61
C LYS A 81 -1.56 -15.68 -13.15
N THR A 82 -0.49 -15.37 -12.43
CA THR A 82 0.89 -15.58 -12.89
C THR A 82 1.52 -16.86 -12.33
N GLY A 83 0.96 -17.43 -11.25
CA GLY A 83 1.60 -18.50 -10.49
C GLY A 83 2.87 -18.05 -9.76
N GLN A 84 3.06 -16.74 -9.54
CA GLN A 84 4.28 -16.18 -8.96
C GLN A 84 3.99 -15.45 -7.64
N PHE A 85 4.92 -15.51 -6.69
CA PHE A 85 4.90 -14.79 -5.41
C PHE A 85 3.74 -15.12 -4.46
N LEU A 86 2.90 -16.09 -4.82
CA LEU A 86 1.85 -16.66 -3.98
C LEU A 86 1.94 -18.18 -4.11
N PRO A 87 2.16 -18.93 -3.01
CA PRO A 87 2.09 -20.38 -3.03
C PRO A 87 0.74 -20.86 -3.56
N ASP A 88 0.73 -22.01 -4.24
CA ASP A 88 -0.52 -22.62 -4.68
C ASP A 88 -1.24 -23.28 -3.50
N GLU A 89 -2.51 -22.92 -3.28
CA GLU A 89 -3.29 -23.38 -2.13
C GLU A 89 -3.47 -24.90 -2.07
N ALA A 90 -3.51 -25.56 -3.23
CA ALA A 90 -3.74 -27.01 -3.29
C ALA A 90 -2.47 -27.82 -3.04
N SER A 91 -1.32 -27.36 -3.52
CA SER A 91 -0.04 -28.06 -3.40
C SER A 91 0.83 -27.59 -2.24
N GLU A 92 0.70 -26.33 -1.79
CA GLU A 92 1.48 -25.71 -0.72
C GLU A 92 0.55 -25.01 0.31
N PRO A 93 -0.41 -25.70 0.95
CA PRO A 93 -1.43 -25.05 1.78
C PRO A 93 -0.87 -24.34 3.01
N HIS A 94 0.19 -24.85 3.63
CA HIS A 94 0.80 -24.22 4.79
C HIS A 94 1.46 -22.88 4.44
N GLU A 95 2.22 -22.85 3.36
CA GLU A 95 2.90 -21.66 2.83
C GLU A 95 1.87 -20.64 2.31
N TYR A 96 0.81 -21.11 1.66
CA TYR A 96 -0.30 -20.26 1.23
C TYR A 96 -0.93 -19.51 2.39
N PHE A 97 -1.31 -20.21 3.46
CA PHE A 97 -1.92 -19.57 4.63
C PHE A 97 -0.92 -18.76 5.44
N ASP A 98 0.39 -19.10 5.43
CA ASP A 98 1.43 -18.23 6.02
C ASP A 98 1.49 -16.89 5.26
N VAL A 99 1.48 -16.89 3.93
CA VAL A 99 1.42 -15.65 3.13
C VAL A 99 0.12 -14.88 3.38
N MET A 100 -1.02 -15.56 3.41
CA MET A 100 -2.33 -14.92 3.58
C MET A 100 -2.47 -14.22 4.92
N GLN A 101 -2.02 -14.81 6.04
CA GLN A 101 -2.10 -14.17 7.34
C GLN A 101 -1.24 -12.90 7.42
N TRP A 102 -0.02 -12.90 6.84
CA TRP A 102 0.82 -11.71 6.80
C TRP A 102 0.28 -10.65 5.84
N LEU A 103 -0.34 -11.06 4.74
CA LEU A 103 -1.06 -10.15 3.86
C LEU A 103 -2.24 -9.49 4.59
N MET A 104 -3.05 -10.27 5.32
CA MET A 104 -4.17 -9.73 6.11
C MET A 104 -3.68 -8.84 7.27
N PHE A 105 -2.57 -9.18 7.91
CA PHE A 105 -1.92 -8.31 8.89
C PHE A 105 -1.55 -6.95 8.28
N GLN A 106 -1.08 -6.93 7.03
CA GLN A 106 -0.81 -5.69 6.33
C GLN A 106 -2.10 -4.90 6.06
N MET A 107 -3.15 -5.55 5.55
CA MET A 107 -4.42 -4.90 5.20
C MET A 107 -5.16 -4.35 6.43
N GLY A 108 -5.22 -5.11 7.52
CA GLY A 108 -5.95 -4.73 8.73
C GLY A 108 -5.14 -3.95 9.77
N GLY A 109 -3.83 -4.03 9.73
CA GLY A 109 -2.94 -3.45 10.74
C GLY A 109 -1.89 -2.49 10.17
N VAL A 110 -0.89 -3.02 9.46
CA VAL A 110 0.29 -2.24 9.06
C VAL A 110 -0.10 -1.00 8.26
N GLY A 111 -0.82 -1.15 7.15
CA GLY A 111 -1.21 -0.03 6.29
C GLY A 111 -2.06 1.02 7.01
N PRO A 112 -3.18 0.64 7.64
CA PRO A 112 -4.04 1.57 8.35
C PRO A 112 -3.34 2.29 9.50
N MET A 113 -2.63 1.58 10.36
CA MET A 113 -2.02 2.18 11.56
C MET A 113 -0.79 3.04 11.23
N LEU A 114 0.09 2.58 10.32
CA LEU A 114 1.20 3.41 9.86
C LEU A 114 0.70 4.63 9.06
N GLY A 115 -0.43 4.50 8.37
CA GLY A 115 -1.10 5.63 7.72
C GLY A 115 -1.58 6.68 8.73
N GLN A 116 -2.15 6.28 9.86
CA GLN A 116 -2.52 7.18 10.95
C GLN A 116 -1.28 7.80 11.60
N SER A 117 -0.21 7.02 11.79
CA SER A 117 1.04 7.57 12.31
C SER A 117 1.61 8.65 11.37
N HIS A 118 1.65 8.42 10.04
CA HIS A 118 1.99 9.46 9.07
C HIS A 118 1.08 10.69 9.20
N HIS A 119 -0.23 10.47 9.39
CA HIS A 119 -1.18 11.58 9.51
C HIS A 119 -0.86 12.45 10.71
N PHE A 120 -0.79 11.89 11.90
CA PHE A 120 -0.60 12.64 13.14
C PHE A 120 0.84 13.15 13.30
N ASN A 121 1.84 12.32 13.05
CA ASN A 121 3.25 12.66 13.30
C ASN A 121 3.90 13.50 12.19
N ASP A 122 3.34 13.50 10.95
CA ASP A 122 3.89 14.30 9.85
C ASP A 122 2.88 15.32 9.31
N TYR A 123 1.71 14.90 8.81
CA TYR A 123 0.82 15.79 8.06
C TYR A 123 0.11 16.80 8.94
N ALA A 124 -0.56 16.33 10.01
CA ALA A 124 -1.30 17.19 10.94
C ALA A 124 -0.36 18.08 11.76
N ARG A 125 0.80 17.57 12.15
CA ARG A 125 1.82 18.34 12.89
C ARG A 125 2.28 19.61 12.18
N LYS A 126 2.20 19.64 10.84
CA LYS A 126 2.54 20.81 10.01
C LYS A 126 1.41 21.83 9.88
N ARG A 127 0.22 21.52 10.42
CA ARG A 127 -1.00 22.32 10.22
C ARG A 127 -1.73 22.66 11.51
N MET A 128 -1.54 21.90 12.57
CA MET A 128 -2.27 22.03 13.82
C MET A 128 -1.28 22.23 14.99
N PRO A 129 -1.67 22.95 16.05
CA PRO A 129 -0.90 22.98 17.28
C PRO A 129 -0.68 21.55 17.80
N VAL A 130 0.55 21.25 18.20
CA VAL A 130 0.94 19.89 18.63
C VAL A 130 0.10 19.44 19.82
N GLU A 131 -0.20 20.37 20.73
CA GLU A 131 -1.00 20.14 21.93
C GLU A 131 -2.41 19.61 21.59
N ALA A 132 -2.99 20.06 20.48
CA ALA A 132 -4.32 19.63 20.03
C ALA A 132 -4.34 18.20 19.47
N ILE A 133 -3.17 17.66 19.07
CA ILE A 133 -3.05 16.35 18.41
C ILE A 133 -2.10 15.39 19.13
N GLN A 134 -1.56 15.79 20.29
CA GLN A 134 -0.53 15.01 21.01
C GLN A 134 -1.00 13.59 21.34
N TYR A 135 -2.24 13.44 21.81
CA TYR A 135 -2.80 12.08 22.05
C TYR A 135 -2.77 11.19 20.80
N GLY A 136 -3.11 11.74 19.63
CA GLY A 136 -3.06 11.00 18.37
C GLY A 136 -1.63 10.65 17.97
N ILE A 137 -0.68 11.57 18.16
CA ILE A 137 0.74 11.30 17.93
C ILE A 137 1.20 10.15 18.80
N ASP A 138 1.02 10.24 20.12
CA ASP A 138 1.49 9.21 21.06
C ASP A 138 0.84 7.85 20.78
N ARG A 139 -0.47 7.85 20.54
CA ARG A 139 -1.24 6.63 20.24
C ARG A 139 -0.71 5.90 19.03
N TYR A 140 -0.49 6.62 17.92
CA TYR A 140 -0.13 5.97 16.65
C TYR A 140 1.37 5.79 16.47
N VAL A 141 2.22 6.58 17.09
CA VAL A 141 3.68 6.31 17.17
C VAL A 141 3.93 5.05 18.00
N ASN A 142 3.27 4.89 19.14
CA ASN A 142 3.38 3.67 19.95
C ASN A 142 2.88 2.44 19.17
N GLU A 143 1.78 2.55 18.42
CA GLU A 143 1.28 1.45 17.59
C GLU A 143 2.22 1.15 16.42
N ALA A 144 2.83 2.17 15.81
CA ALA A 144 3.85 1.96 14.77
C ALA A 144 5.03 1.15 15.32
N ASN A 145 5.58 1.55 16.47
CA ASN A 145 6.68 0.81 17.11
C ASN A 145 6.27 -0.62 17.49
N ARG A 146 5.03 -0.83 17.95
CA ARG A 146 4.50 -2.19 18.22
C ARG A 146 4.49 -3.05 16.93
N ILE A 147 4.04 -2.49 15.80
CA ILE A 147 4.01 -3.18 14.49
C ILE A 147 5.43 -3.52 14.03
N TYR A 148 6.36 -2.58 14.12
CA TYR A 148 7.78 -2.84 13.82
C TYR A 148 8.34 -3.94 14.71
N GLY A 149 8.00 -3.98 16.00
CA GLY A 149 8.38 -5.05 16.91
C GLY A 149 7.79 -6.43 16.56
N VAL A 150 6.58 -6.49 15.98
CA VAL A 150 6.01 -7.74 15.46
C VAL A 150 6.85 -8.25 14.28
N LEU A 151 7.14 -7.35 13.33
CA LEU A 151 7.95 -7.67 12.15
C LEU A 151 9.40 -8.04 12.54
N GLU A 152 9.98 -7.33 13.49
CA GLU A 152 11.33 -7.62 13.98
C GLU A 152 11.45 -9.05 14.54
N ARG A 153 10.52 -9.44 15.41
CA ARG A 153 10.50 -10.82 15.94
C ARG A 153 10.38 -11.87 14.84
N ARG A 154 9.64 -11.60 13.77
CA ARG A 154 9.56 -12.51 12.62
C ARG A 154 10.84 -12.51 11.81
N LEU A 155 11.40 -11.35 11.53
CA LEU A 155 12.55 -11.18 10.65
C LEU A 155 13.91 -11.43 11.35
N ALA A 156 13.93 -11.59 12.67
CA ALA A 156 15.14 -12.00 13.38
C ALA A 156 15.66 -13.35 12.89
N ASP A 157 14.75 -14.32 12.65
CA ASP A 157 15.07 -15.69 12.27
C ASP A 157 14.63 -16.06 10.84
N HIS A 158 13.99 -15.13 10.12
CA HIS A 158 13.49 -15.37 8.77
C HIS A 158 14.00 -14.31 7.80
N GLU A 159 14.35 -14.74 6.60
CA GLU A 159 14.76 -13.82 5.53
C GLU A 159 13.59 -12.99 5.03
N TRP A 160 12.39 -13.60 4.90
CA TRP A 160 11.15 -13.02 4.39
C TRP A 160 10.02 -13.14 5.42
N VAL A 161 8.98 -12.32 5.27
CA VAL A 161 7.87 -12.30 6.25
C VAL A 161 7.01 -13.57 6.20
N ALA A 162 6.98 -14.30 5.09
CA ALA A 162 6.16 -15.48 4.93
C ALA A 162 6.80 -16.55 4.03
N ALA A 163 6.40 -17.80 4.18
CA ALA A 163 6.69 -18.94 3.30
C ALA A 163 8.18 -19.18 2.98
N GLY A 164 9.11 -18.61 3.76
CA GLY A 164 10.55 -18.73 3.54
C GLY A 164 11.05 -18.14 2.21
N ARG A 165 10.24 -17.40 1.49
CA ARG A 165 10.54 -16.79 0.19
C ARG A 165 9.85 -15.45 0.00
N TYR A 166 10.42 -14.60 -0.88
CA TYR A 166 9.80 -13.33 -1.26
C TYR A 166 8.40 -13.54 -1.86
N SER A 167 7.41 -12.84 -1.34
CA SER A 167 6.00 -13.07 -1.62
C SER A 167 5.19 -11.79 -1.71
N ILE A 168 3.91 -11.91 -2.05
CA ILE A 168 2.96 -10.79 -2.02
C ILE A 168 2.79 -10.16 -0.64
N ALA A 169 3.09 -10.87 0.44
CA ALA A 169 3.08 -10.32 1.80
C ALA A 169 4.20 -9.29 1.98
N ASP A 170 5.42 -9.60 1.50
CA ASP A 170 6.55 -8.67 1.51
C ASP A 170 6.26 -7.44 0.64
N MET A 171 5.73 -7.65 -0.58
CA MET A 171 5.35 -6.58 -1.51
C MET A 171 4.29 -5.65 -0.92
N ALA A 172 3.38 -6.19 -0.11
CA ALA A 172 2.33 -5.42 0.54
C ALA A 172 2.86 -4.58 1.71
N ILE A 173 3.77 -5.14 2.53
CA ILE A 173 4.28 -4.50 3.75
C ILE A 173 5.36 -3.46 3.42
N PHE A 174 6.31 -3.79 2.55
CA PHE A 174 7.51 -3.00 2.27
C PHE A 174 7.25 -1.51 1.98
N PRO A 175 6.29 -1.11 1.12
CA PRO A 175 6.11 0.29 0.78
C PRO A 175 5.76 1.18 1.99
N TRP A 176 5.16 0.61 3.02
CA TRP A 176 4.81 1.32 4.25
C TRP A 176 5.99 1.50 5.21
N LEU A 177 7.04 0.68 5.09
CA LEU A 177 8.22 0.74 5.95
C LEU A 177 9.40 1.53 5.33
N ARG A 178 9.17 2.22 4.19
CA ARG A 178 10.22 2.96 3.49
C ARG A 178 10.67 4.24 4.20
N ASP A 179 9.78 4.86 4.97
CA ASP A 179 10.05 6.14 5.65
C ASP A 179 9.65 6.05 7.14
N PRO A 180 10.42 5.33 7.96
CA PRO A 180 10.11 5.09 9.37
C PRO A 180 10.10 6.38 10.19
N LYS A 181 10.94 7.37 9.85
CA LYS A 181 11.00 8.66 10.59
C LYS A 181 9.67 9.40 10.58
N ARG A 182 8.92 9.34 9.48
CA ARG A 182 7.58 9.95 9.41
C ARG A 182 6.57 9.25 10.32
N GLN A 183 6.87 8.03 10.72
CA GLN A 183 6.05 7.22 11.63
C GLN A 183 6.51 7.35 13.09
N GLY A 184 7.58 8.11 13.37
CA GLY A 184 8.17 8.23 14.70
C GLY A 184 8.91 6.95 15.12
N VAL A 185 9.51 6.24 14.16
CA VAL A 185 10.23 4.99 14.39
C VAL A 185 11.71 5.16 14.06
N GLU A 186 12.58 4.73 14.98
CA GLU A 186 14.02 4.66 14.78
C GLU A 186 14.38 3.27 14.23
N ILE A 187 14.66 3.19 12.94
CA ILE A 187 14.84 1.92 12.22
C ILE A 187 16.03 1.09 12.74
N ASP A 188 17.02 1.72 13.32
CA ASP A 188 18.20 1.05 13.85
C ASP A 188 17.88 0.20 15.12
N GLU A 189 16.72 0.42 15.75
CA GLU A 189 16.18 -0.44 16.81
C GLU A 189 15.59 -1.76 16.29
N TYR A 190 15.43 -1.89 14.95
CA TYR A 190 14.81 -3.04 14.28
C TYR A 190 15.73 -3.59 13.17
N PRO A 191 16.86 -4.22 13.53
CA PRO A 191 17.89 -4.65 12.56
C PRO A 191 17.39 -5.69 11.54
N GLY A 192 16.50 -6.59 11.94
CA GLY A 192 15.87 -7.58 11.05
C GLY A 192 14.97 -6.92 10.01
N VAL A 193 14.13 -5.96 10.44
CA VAL A 193 13.30 -5.15 9.55
C VAL A 193 14.16 -4.32 8.60
N LYS A 194 15.23 -3.70 9.10
CA LYS A 194 16.16 -2.90 8.30
C LYS A 194 16.80 -3.75 7.20
N ARG A 195 17.37 -4.91 7.57
CA ARG A 195 17.97 -5.87 6.61
C ARG A 195 16.97 -6.27 5.52
N TRP A 196 15.78 -6.71 5.93
CA TRP A 196 14.71 -7.14 5.02
C TRP A 196 14.27 -6.00 4.08
N ARG A 197 14.04 -4.81 4.63
CA ARG A 197 13.66 -3.63 3.84
C ARG A 197 14.71 -3.29 2.79
N ASP A 198 15.99 -3.28 3.18
CA ASP A 198 17.10 -2.91 2.31
C ASP A 198 17.31 -3.96 1.22
N ALA A 199 17.09 -5.26 1.52
CA ALA A 199 17.12 -6.34 0.53
C ALA A 199 16.01 -6.18 -0.53
N ILE A 200 14.79 -5.81 -0.14
CA ILE A 200 13.71 -5.53 -1.11
C ILE A 200 14.03 -4.29 -1.91
N TRP A 201 14.52 -3.23 -1.28
CA TRP A 201 14.84 -1.97 -1.95
C TRP A 201 15.91 -2.12 -3.04
N ALA A 202 16.86 -3.06 -2.85
CA ALA A 202 17.92 -3.34 -3.80
C ALA A 202 17.46 -4.10 -5.06
N ARG A 203 16.23 -4.63 -5.10
CA ARG A 203 15.70 -5.38 -6.24
C ARG A 203 15.49 -4.45 -7.44
N PRO A 204 15.98 -4.79 -8.64
CA PRO A 204 15.85 -3.92 -9.83
C PRO A 204 14.40 -3.59 -10.19
N GLN A 205 13.49 -4.57 -10.07
CA GLN A 205 12.06 -4.40 -10.33
C GLN A 205 11.39 -3.48 -9.31
N VAL A 206 11.82 -3.55 -8.05
CA VAL A 206 11.32 -2.64 -7.00
C VAL A 206 11.77 -1.21 -7.27
N ILE A 207 13.03 -1.00 -7.66
CA ILE A 207 13.54 0.33 -8.04
C ILE A 207 12.69 0.90 -9.19
N LYS A 208 12.46 0.11 -10.24
CA LYS A 208 11.62 0.50 -11.39
C LYS A 208 10.17 0.82 -10.97
N ALA A 209 9.59 -0.02 -10.11
CA ALA A 209 8.24 0.18 -9.59
C ALA A 209 8.09 1.48 -8.80
N LEU A 210 9.13 1.87 -8.04
CA LEU A 210 9.13 3.11 -7.26
C LEU A 210 9.28 4.36 -8.13
N ASP A 211 9.75 4.22 -9.37
CA ASP A 211 9.85 5.30 -10.35
C ASP A 211 8.53 5.60 -11.06
N VAL A 212 7.53 4.70 -10.97
CA VAL A 212 6.21 4.93 -11.57
C VAL A 212 5.57 6.18 -10.97
N LEU A 213 5.28 7.18 -11.80
CA LEU A 213 4.71 8.48 -11.42
C LEU A 213 5.51 9.24 -10.33
N LYS A 214 6.81 9.01 -10.17
CA LYS A 214 7.62 9.62 -9.09
C LYS A 214 7.55 11.16 -9.06
N ASP A 215 7.48 11.79 -10.23
CA ASP A 215 7.44 13.25 -10.36
C ASP A 215 6.04 13.82 -10.07
N SER A 216 5.01 12.99 -10.09
CA SER A 216 3.62 13.34 -9.77
C SER A 216 3.33 13.32 -8.27
N GLY A 217 4.22 12.72 -7.47
CA GLY A 217 4.08 12.64 -6.02
C GLY A 217 4.02 14.01 -5.35
N ARG A 218 3.47 14.05 -4.15
CA ARG A 218 3.36 15.28 -3.38
C ARG A 218 4.73 15.88 -3.07
N LYS A 219 4.90 17.16 -3.40
CA LYS A 219 6.06 17.97 -3.03
C LYS A 219 5.64 18.93 -1.90
N GLY A 220 6.12 18.71 -0.68
CA GLY A 220 5.84 19.59 0.46
C GLY A 220 4.58 19.27 1.27
N ALA A 221 4.06 20.28 2.01
CA ALA A 221 2.84 20.15 2.79
C ALA A 221 1.59 20.15 1.87
N HIS A 222 0.48 19.59 2.37
CA HIS A 222 -0.80 19.69 1.67
C HIS A 222 -1.28 21.14 1.65
N THR A 223 -1.85 21.59 0.52
CA THR A 223 -2.60 22.83 0.45
C THR A 223 -3.93 22.69 1.21
N ASP A 224 -4.62 23.81 1.49
CA ASP A 224 -5.95 23.77 2.15
C ASP A 224 -6.96 22.96 1.31
N LYS A 225 -6.94 23.15 -0.01
CA LYS A 225 -7.78 22.39 -0.96
C LYS A 225 -7.51 20.89 -0.85
N GLN A 226 -6.23 20.48 -0.90
CA GLN A 226 -5.86 19.06 -0.80
C GLN A 226 -6.24 18.47 0.55
N TRP A 227 -6.08 19.24 1.63
CA TRP A 227 -6.47 18.80 2.96
C TRP A 227 -7.97 18.55 3.07
N GLU A 228 -8.79 19.48 2.56
CA GLU A 228 -10.25 19.34 2.55
C GLU A 228 -10.69 18.13 1.70
N ILE A 229 -10.09 17.93 0.52
CA ILE A 229 -10.36 16.78 -0.34
C ILE A 229 -10.02 15.46 0.36
N MET A 230 -8.85 15.38 1.01
CA MET A 230 -8.34 14.13 1.53
C MET A 230 -8.84 13.80 2.95
N TYR A 231 -9.16 14.81 3.76
CA TYR A 231 -9.46 14.64 5.20
C TYR A 231 -10.68 15.42 5.67
N GLY A 232 -11.26 16.28 4.85
CA GLY A 232 -12.37 17.16 5.20
C GLY A 232 -13.75 16.51 5.07
N LYS A 233 -14.78 17.33 5.31
CA LYS A 233 -16.18 16.90 5.29
C LYS A 233 -16.66 16.53 3.87
N THR A 234 -16.04 17.06 2.84
CA THR A 234 -16.36 16.79 1.43
C THR A 234 -16.24 15.31 1.06
N GLN A 235 -15.46 14.52 1.79
CA GLN A 235 -15.41 13.07 1.60
C GLN A 235 -16.76 12.37 1.77
N ARG A 236 -17.67 12.93 2.56
CA ARG A 236 -19.01 12.35 2.80
C ARG A 236 -20.00 12.64 1.69
N THR A 237 -19.80 13.72 0.94
CA THR A 237 -20.74 14.22 -0.06
C THR A 237 -20.38 13.89 -1.49
N GLN A 238 -19.11 13.54 -1.73
CA GLN A 238 -18.62 13.16 -3.06
C GLN A 238 -18.98 11.70 -3.31
N GLY A 239 -20.07 11.46 -4.00
CA GLY A 239 -20.59 10.12 -4.34
C GLY A 239 -22.11 9.98 -4.14
N THR A 240 -22.75 10.96 -3.51
CA THR A 240 -24.21 10.96 -3.29
C THR A 240 -25.02 11.74 -4.35
N SER A 241 -24.37 12.35 -5.32
CA SER A 241 -25.06 13.09 -6.42
C SER A 241 -25.04 12.28 -7.72
N ALA A 242 -25.74 11.15 -7.72
CA ALA A 242 -26.22 10.49 -8.93
C ALA A 242 -27.54 9.81 -8.61
N SER A 243 -28.60 10.60 -8.52
CA SER A 243 -29.98 10.18 -8.70
C SER A 243 -30.54 10.90 -9.90
#